data_ea4a307740ba8a1788b48416e47d1f05
#
_entry.id   ea4a307740ba8a1788b48416e47d1f05
#
_cell.length_a   1.000
_cell.length_b   1.000
_cell.length_c   1.000
_cell.angle_alpha   90.00
_cell.angle_beta   90.00
_cell.angle_gamma   90.00
#
_symmetry.space_group_name_H-M   'P 1'
#
loop_
_entity.id
_entity.type
_entity.pdbx_description
1 polymer ?
#
loop_
_entity_poly.entity_id
_entity_poly.type
_entity_poly.pdbx_seq_one_letter_code
_entity_poly.pdbx_strand_id
1 'polypeptide(L)'
;MNSNLANQLLASIMKWDAQTLASERAALEFMGSMKYDAYDRYMPGLRLMSSLVQWLNDIEEEDRDEAYKFIKEKLVFISSTQMNYLVDLLYDSKIRPILLDMATTETGMPSYKRSSNVVHNRFEIEKRSALVVGLSDGAHTDILRRSAGFSNEQVLTNYYPDGKKLKDMLDELRKDDKLKSIEKPYFRRIFLIDDFTASGKSFIRYDESNGKYHGKLKKIIDELCTRGYVGKEQKIEHLSYLLNPEQKIQIDILFCIATERAKTSIKDNLDDYLKSVGWQDKVEFNIHIVQLLEDKLSNDIKSDNDLVKIIKKDKHFVEECVISKSYKVGKNDSPWLGFDECALPVVLAHNTPNNSLPIIWQDAERFHGLFPRISRH
;
A
#
# COMPACT_ATOMS: atom_id res chain seq x y z
N MET A 1 11.40 -29.12 4.20
CA MET A 1 10.95 -30.27 5.06
C MET A 1 9.90 -31.07 4.29
N ASN A 2 9.90 -32.40 4.42
CA ASN A 2 8.83 -33.21 3.83
C ASN A 2 7.50 -32.97 4.58
N SER A 3 6.38 -32.87 3.85
CA SER A 3 5.04 -32.58 4.40
C SER A 3 4.64 -33.55 5.52
N ASN A 4 4.95 -34.87 5.38
CA ASN A 4 4.65 -35.85 6.43
C ASN A 4 5.46 -35.60 7.72
N LEU A 5 6.72 -35.25 7.61
CA LEU A 5 7.57 -34.91 8.76
C LEU A 5 7.06 -33.61 9.44
N ALA A 6 6.68 -32.60 8.65
CA ALA A 6 6.14 -31.36 9.18
C ALA A 6 4.83 -31.62 9.99
N ASN A 7 3.95 -32.46 9.47
CA ASN A 7 2.71 -32.85 10.15
C ASN A 7 2.96 -33.62 11.47
N GLN A 8 3.95 -34.52 11.47
CA GLN A 8 4.32 -35.27 12.70
C GLN A 8 4.93 -34.34 13.76
N LEU A 9 5.80 -33.41 13.34
CA LEU A 9 6.39 -32.42 14.24
C LEU A 9 5.33 -31.45 14.79
N LEU A 10 4.40 -31.00 13.95
CA LEU A 10 3.29 -30.15 14.38
C LEU A 10 2.42 -30.86 15.42
N ALA A 11 2.03 -32.13 15.18
CA ALA A 11 1.28 -32.92 16.15
C ALA A 11 2.03 -33.10 17.47
N SER A 12 3.34 -33.33 17.42
CA SER A 12 4.18 -33.47 18.61
C SER A 12 4.27 -32.16 19.40
N ILE A 13 4.48 -31.02 18.72
CA ILE A 13 4.59 -29.69 19.34
C ILE A 13 3.27 -29.27 19.98
N MET A 14 2.14 -29.51 19.29
CA MET A 14 0.79 -29.15 19.73
C MET A 14 0.15 -30.20 20.64
N LYS A 15 0.82 -31.35 20.85
CA LYS A 15 0.27 -32.48 21.57
C LYS A 15 -1.08 -33.00 21.04
N TRP A 16 -1.29 -32.90 19.73
CA TRP A 16 -2.51 -33.35 19.07
C TRP A 16 -2.55 -34.86 18.97
N ASP A 17 -3.72 -35.41 19.21
CA ASP A 17 -4.00 -36.82 18.88
C ASP A 17 -4.17 -37.02 17.36
N ALA A 18 -4.26 -38.27 16.93
CA ALA A 18 -4.39 -38.58 15.50
C ALA A 18 -5.67 -38.02 14.86
N GLN A 19 -6.75 -37.89 15.62
CA GLN A 19 -8.01 -37.36 15.12
C GLN A 19 -7.93 -35.84 14.91
N THR A 20 -7.39 -35.10 15.86
CA THR A 20 -7.14 -33.64 15.76
C THR A 20 -6.20 -33.33 14.62
N LEU A 21 -5.07 -34.08 14.52
CA LEU A 21 -4.13 -33.91 13.40
C LEU A 21 -4.82 -34.13 12.05
N ALA A 22 -5.65 -35.18 11.92
CA ALA A 22 -6.33 -35.45 10.65
C ALA A 22 -7.30 -34.32 10.24
N SER A 23 -8.00 -33.71 11.20
CA SER A 23 -8.92 -32.60 10.94
C SER A 23 -8.20 -31.30 10.57
N GLU A 24 -7.13 -30.93 11.27
CA GLU A 24 -6.39 -29.69 11.05
C GLU A 24 -5.50 -29.76 9.80
N ARG A 25 -4.88 -30.94 9.55
CA ARG A 25 -3.98 -31.15 8.41
C ARG A 25 -4.61 -30.77 7.08
N ALA A 26 -5.84 -31.23 6.80
CA ALA A 26 -6.50 -31.00 5.53
C ALA A 26 -6.69 -29.48 5.26
N ALA A 27 -7.11 -28.73 6.28
CA ALA A 27 -7.27 -27.29 6.18
C ALA A 27 -5.94 -26.56 5.99
N LEU A 28 -4.91 -26.92 6.77
CA LEU A 28 -3.58 -26.31 6.68
C LEU A 28 -2.88 -26.57 5.35
N GLU A 29 -2.90 -27.84 4.85
CA GLU A 29 -2.31 -28.19 3.56
C GLU A 29 -3.04 -27.48 2.40
N PHE A 30 -4.37 -27.41 2.48
CA PHE A 30 -5.17 -26.68 1.48
C PHE A 30 -4.84 -25.20 1.48
N MET A 31 -4.94 -24.53 2.64
CA MET A 31 -4.65 -23.09 2.75
C MET A 31 -3.18 -22.79 2.42
N GLY A 32 -2.25 -23.64 2.82
CA GLY A 32 -0.84 -23.53 2.46
C GLY A 32 -0.66 -23.52 0.95
N SER A 33 -1.12 -24.56 0.27
CA SER A 33 -0.95 -24.73 -1.18
C SER A 33 -1.69 -23.68 -2.00
N MET A 34 -2.88 -23.29 -1.58
CA MET A 34 -3.70 -22.32 -2.30
C MET A 34 -3.25 -20.87 -2.10
N LYS A 35 -2.61 -20.54 -0.99
CA LYS A 35 -2.43 -19.15 -0.60
C LYS A 35 -1.08 -18.85 0.08
N TYR A 36 -0.78 -19.50 1.19
CA TYR A 36 0.31 -19.06 2.06
C TYR A 36 1.69 -19.45 1.55
N ASP A 37 1.83 -20.60 0.85
CA ASP A 37 3.09 -21.04 0.25
C ASP A 37 3.60 -20.10 -0.86
N ALA A 38 2.72 -19.22 -1.36
CA ALA A 38 3.05 -18.18 -2.33
C ALA A 38 3.64 -16.90 -1.70
N TYR A 39 4.01 -16.94 -0.40
CA TYR A 39 4.69 -15.82 0.24
C TYR A 39 6.09 -15.62 -0.34
N ASP A 40 6.33 -14.50 -1.00
CA ASP A 40 7.53 -14.24 -1.81
C ASP A 40 8.84 -14.18 -0.98
N ARG A 41 8.72 -14.04 0.35
CA ARG A 41 9.89 -13.93 1.23
C ARG A 41 10.30 -15.26 1.86
N TYR A 42 9.58 -16.32 1.58
CA TYR A 42 10.05 -17.64 1.95
C TYR A 42 11.33 -18.00 1.18
N MET A 43 12.32 -18.51 1.89
CA MET A 43 13.52 -19.03 1.26
C MET A 43 13.18 -20.25 0.38
N PRO A 44 13.98 -20.56 -0.65
CA PRO A 44 13.75 -21.74 -1.49
C PRO A 44 13.55 -23.01 -0.65
N GLY A 45 12.42 -23.68 -0.86
CA GLY A 45 12.07 -24.90 -0.13
C GLY A 45 11.37 -24.72 1.22
N LEU A 46 11.28 -23.47 1.73
CA LEU A 46 10.45 -23.17 2.89
C LEU A 46 8.99 -23.04 2.46
N ARG A 47 8.11 -23.62 3.27
CA ARG A 47 6.67 -23.56 3.07
C ARG A 47 5.96 -23.29 4.37
N LEU A 48 4.68 -22.87 4.30
CA LEU A 48 3.87 -22.58 5.49
C LEU A 48 4.04 -23.63 6.60
N MET A 49 3.88 -24.91 6.28
CA MET A 49 3.95 -25.97 7.29
C MET A 49 5.29 -26.02 8.02
N SER A 50 6.39 -25.80 7.30
CA SER A 50 7.73 -25.76 7.91
C SER A 50 7.92 -24.52 8.78
N SER A 51 7.43 -23.36 8.31
CA SER A 51 7.49 -22.11 9.06
C SER A 51 6.59 -22.16 10.30
N LEU A 52 5.40 -22.76 10.18
CA LEU A 52 4.46 -22.91 11.28
C LEU A 52 5.02 -23.80 12.41
N VAL A 53 5.65 -24.92 12.03
CA VAL A 53 6.32 -25.81 13.00
C VAL A 53 7.41 -25.05 13.76
N GLN A 54 8.26 -24.30 13.05
CA GLN A 54 9.32 -23.51 13.68
C GLN A 54 8.75 -22.41 14.57
N TRP A 55 7.79 -21.65 14.08
CA TRP A 55 7.14 -20.56 14.81
C TRP A 55 6.48 -21.04 16.09
N LEU A 56 5.71 -22.14 16.05
CA LEU A 56 5.07 -22.73 17.24
C LEU A 56 6.09 -23.36 18.19
N ASN A 57 7.22 -23.86 17.67
CA ASN A 57 8.28 -24.35 18.54
C ASN A 57 8.97 -23.23 19.32
N ASP A 58 9.11 -22.04 18.73
CA ASP A 58 9.68 -20.86 19.38
C ASP A 58 8.72 -20.23 20.40
N ILE A 59 7.41 -20.54 20.32
CA ILE A 59 6.38 -20.13 21.30
C ILE A 59 6.39 -21.09 22.51
N GLU A 60 6.21 -20.52 23.70
CA GLU A 60 6.09 -21.29 24.93
C GLU A 60 4.89 -22.25 24.89
N GLU A 61 5.07 -23.45 25.45
CA GLU A 61 4.09 -24.53 25.33
C GLU A 61 2.68 -24.14 25.75
N GLU A 62 2.55 -23.39 26.85
CA GLU A 62 1.26 -22.89 27.35
C GLU A 62 0.56 -21.89 26.47
N ASP A 63 1.28 -21.24 25.54
CA ASP A 63 0.76 -20.19 24.64
C ASP A 63 0.44 -20.70 23.23
N ARG A 64 0.86 -21.93 22.88
CA ARG A 64 0.77 -22.45 21.51
C ARG A 64 -0.65 -22.55 20.98
N ASP A 65 -1.58 -22.99 21.80
CA ASP A 65 -2.98 -23.15 21.40
C ASP A 65 -3.62 -21.79 21.03
N GLU A 66 -3.38 -20.77 21.83
CA GLU A 66 -3.91 -19.43 21.53
C GLU A 66 -3.20 -18.79 20.34
N ALA A 67 -1.89 -18.97 20.23
CA ALA A 67 -1.13 -18.52 19.06
C ALA A 67 -1.60 -19.21 17.77
N TYR A 68 -1.84 -20.51 17.80
CA TYR A 68 -2.39 -21.25 16.66
C TYR A 68 -3.80 -20.78 16.30
N LYS A 69 -4.66 -20.58 17.29
CA LYS A 69 -6.01 -20.05 17.12
C LYS A 69 -5.98 -18.65 16.49
N PHE A 70 -5.06 -17.78 16.92
CA PHE A 70 -4.86 -16.46 16.31
C PHE A 70 -4.59 -16.56 14.81
N ILE A 71 -3.66 -17.42 14.37
CA ILE A 71 -3.36 -17.61 12.95
C ILE A 71 -4.57 -18.17 12.19
N LYS A 72 -5.29 -19.11 12.77
CA LYS A 72 -6.44 -19.76 12.14
C LYS A 72 -7.63 -18.81 11.97
N GLU A 73 -7.90 -17.95 12.95
CA GLU A 73 -9.14 -17.18 13.04
C GLU A 73 -8.97 -15.71 12.64
N LYS A 74 -7.78 -15.12 12.89
CA LYS A 74 -7.59 -13.66 12.75
C LYS A 74 -6.62 -13.26 11.65
N LEU A 75 -5.75 -14.15 11.18
CA LEU A 75 -4.76 -13.79 10.16
C LEU A 75 -5.43 -13.41 8.83
N VAL A 76 -5.09 -12.25 8.33
CA VAL A 76 -5.50 -11.74 7.02
C VAL A 76 -4.30 -11.81 6.07
N PHE A 77 -4.32 -12.74 5.14
CA PHE A 77 -3.29 -12.85 4.12
C PHE A 77 -3.84 -12.40 2.76
N ILE A 78 -3.22 -11.42 2.17
CA ILE A 78 -3.55 -10.90 0.84
C ILE A 78 -2.60 -11.53 -0.18
N SER A 79 -3.11 -12.45 -0.99
CA SER A 79 -2.32 -13.10 -2.04
C SER A 79 -2.01 -12.13 -3.19
N SER A 80 -1.01 -12.47 -4.02
CA SER A 80 -0.68 -11.69 -5.23
C SER A 80 -1.88 -11.57 -6.18
N THR A 81 -2.67 -12.65 -6.33
CA THR A 81 -3.90 -12.63 -7.14
C THR A 81 -4.94 -11.66 -6.57
N GLN A 82 -5.12 -11.65 -5.24
CA GLN A 82 -6.03 -10.69 -4.59
C GLN A 82 -5.54 -9.26 -4.74
N MET A 83 -4.22 -9.02 -4.60
CA MET A 83 -3.66 -7.69 -4.80
C MET A 83 -3.85 -7.21 -6.24
N ASN A 84 -3.58 -8.07 -7.24
CA ASN A 84 -3.79 -7.75 -8.65
C ASN A 84 -5.26 -7.39 -8.93
N TYR A 85 -6.20 -8.14 -8.35
CA TYR A 85 -7.62 -7.82 -8.45
C TYR A 85 -7.99 -6.46 -7.82
N LEU A 86 -7.39 -6.12 -6.68
CA LEU A 86 -7.59 -4.80 -6.05
C LEU A 86 -7.02 -3.67 -6.91
N VAL A 87 -5.90 -3.91 -7.62
CA VAL A 87 -5.34 -2.95 -8.59
C VAL A 87 -6.28 -2.76 -9.78
N ASP A 88 -6.88 -3.82 -10.32
CA ASP A 88 -7.89 -3.70 -11.38
C ASP A 88 -9.10 -2.90 -10.89
N LEU A 89 -9.55 -3.15 -9.65
CA LEU A 89 -10.63 -2.39 -9.02
C LEU A 89 -10.28 -0.90 -8.79
N LEU A 90 -9.02 -0.52 -8.65
CA LEU A 90 -8.62 0.90 -8.60
C LEU A 90 -9.10 1.63 -9.85
N TYR A 91 -8.92 1.03 -11.03
CA TYR A 91 -9.40 1.64 -12.26
C TYR A 91 -10.93 1.66 -12.33
N ASP A 92 -11.56 0.50 -12.25
CA ASP A 92 -13.00 0.38 -12.51
C ASP A 92 -13.87 1.10 -11.47
N SER A 93 -13.49 1.03 -10.19
CA SER A 93 -14.30 1.58 -9.09
C SER A 93 -13.92 3.00 -8.66
N LYS A 94 -12.72 3.49 -9.02
CA LYS A 94 -12.25 4.81 -8.60
C LYS A 94 -11.85 5.69 -9.78
N ILE A 95 -10.82 5.32 -10.55
CA ILE A 95 -10.27 6.19 -11.60
C ILE A 95 -11.28 6.43 -12.71
N ARG A 96 -11.88 5.37 -13.23
CA ARG A 96 -12.87 5.47 -14.32
C ARG A 96 -14.08 6.32 -13.97
N PRO A 97 -14.74 6.16 -12.81
CA PRO A 97 -15.81 7.06 -12.38
C PRO A 97 -15.38 8.53 -12.28
N ILE A 98 -14.21 8.83 -11.72
CA ILE A 98 -13.67 10.19 -11.63
C ILE A 98 -13.53 10.82 -13.04
N LEU A 99 -12.89 10.10 -13.97
CA LEU A 99 -12.71 10.56 -15.34
C LEU A 99 -14.04 10.72 -16.08
N LEU A 100 -15.02 9.87 -15.79
CA LEU A 100 -16.35 9.95 -16.37
C LEU A 100 -17.16 11.14 -15.81
N ASP A 101 -17.00 11.43 -14.52
CA ASP A 101 -17.61 12.62 -13.91
C ASP A 101 -17.02 13.91 -14.48
N MET A 102 -15.70 13.95 -14.67
CA MET A 102 -15.02 15.06 -15.37
C MET A 102 -15.59 15.26 -16.78
N ALA A 103 -15.66 14.18 -17.57
CA ALA A 103 -16.18 14.22 -18.92
C ALA A 103 -17.67 14.69 -18.97
N THR A 104 -18.46 14.23 -18.03
CA THR A 104 -19.88 14.60 -17.91
C THR A 104 -20.02 16.10 -17.58
N THR A 105 -19.23 16.58 -16.63
CA THR A 105 -19.20 17.99 -16.23
C THR A 105 -18.75 18.90 -17.37
N GLU A 106 -17.66 18.56 -18.03
CA GLU A 106 -17.09 19.35 -19.15
C GLU A 106 -18.02 19.40 -20.37
N THR A 107 -18.85 18.38 -20.59
CA THR A 107 -19.82 18.35 -21.68
C THR A 107 -21.16 19.00 -21.32
N GLY A 108 -21.38 19.35 -20.06
CA GLY A 108 -22.67 19.86 -19.56
C GLY A 108 -23.82 18.85 -19.66
N MET A 109 -23.49 17.56 -19.86
CA MET A 109 -24.51 16.50 -20.01
C MET A 109 -25.04 16.08 -18.64
N PRO A 110 -26.36 15.82 -18.53
CA PRO A 110 -26.91 15.28 -17.27
C PRO A 110 -26.40 13.85 -17.05
N SER A 111 -26.28 13.45 -15.77
CA SER A 111 -25.71 12.19 -15.34
C SER A 111 -26.32 10.93 -15.98
N TYR A 112 -27.59 10.96 -16.30
CA TYR A 112 -28.26 9.85 -16.98
C TYR A 112 -27.85 9.70 -18.48
N LYS A 113 -27.13 10.67 -19.05
CA LYS A 113 -26.57 10.62 -20.41
C LYS A 113 -25.08 10.28 -20.44
N ARG A 114 -24.51 9.75 -19.39
CA ARG A 114 -23.09 9.35 -19.31
C ARG A 114 -22.63 8.39 -20.42
N SER A 115 -23.55 7.60 -21.00
CA SER A 115 -23.26 6.67 -22.08
C SER A 115 -23.35 7.28 -23.47
N SER A 116 -23.56 8.61 -23.59
CA SER A 116 -23.62 9.26 -24.90
C SER A 116 -22.25 9.33 -25.56
N ASN A 117 -22.21 9.35 -26.89
CA ASN A 117 -20.97 9.49 -27.66
C ASN A 117 -20.20 10.77 -27.32
N VAL A 118 -20.92 11.86 -27.01
CA VAL A 118 -20.31 13.14 -26.61
C VAL A 118 -19.51 12.98 -25.32
N VAL A 119 -20.08 12.34 -24.29
CA VAL A 119 -19.39 12.05 -23.04
C VAL A 119 -18.28 11.04 -23.24
N HIS A 120 -18.49 10.01 -24.07
CA HIS A 120 -17.46 9.03 -24.36
C HIS A 120 -16.23 9.68 -25.03
N ASN A 121 -16.41 10.51 -26.04
CA ASN A 121 -15.31 11.22 -26.68
C ASN A 121 -14.56 12.11 -25.70
N ARG A 122 -15.28 12.81 -24.82
CA ARG A 122 -14.64 13.64 -23.77
C ARG A 122 -13.92 12.77 -22.73
N PHE A 123 -14.50 11.64 -22.34
CA PHE A 123 -13.85 10.68 -21.44
C PHE A 123 -12.49 10.19 -21.97
N GLU A 124 -12.39 9.92 -23.27
CA GLU A 124 -11.11 9.54 -23.90
C GLU A 124 -10.06 10.65 -23.81
N ILE A 125 -10.49 11.91 -23.90
CA ILE A 125 -9.63 13.09 -23.69
C ILE A 125 -9.17 13.17 -22.23
N GLU A 126 -10.09 13.06 -21.26
CA GLU A 126 -9.75 13.10 -19.84
C GLU A 126 -8.82 11.94 -19.46
N LYS A 127 -9.13 10.74 -19.96
CA LYS A 127 -8.29 9.55 -19.76
C LYS A 127 -6.89 9.76 -20.32
N ARG A 128 -6.76 10.31 -21.53
CA ARG A 128 -5.44 10.58 -22.14
C ARG A 128 -4.67 11.67 -21.40
N SER A 129 -5.36 12.63 -20.80
CA SER A 129 -4.77 13.72 -20.03
C SER A 129 -4.55 13.37 -18.55
N ALA A 130 -4.76 12.12 -18.14
CA ALA A 130 -4.48 11.65 -16.80
C ALA A 130 -3.02 11.19 -16.65
N LEU A 131 -2.39 11.54 -15.53
CA LEU A 131 -1.07 11.08 -15.12
C LEU A 131 -1.19 10.14 -13.93
N VAL A 132 -0.59 8.96 -14.03
CA VAL A 132 -0.53 7.98 -12.94
C VAL A 132 0.88 7.90 -12.39
N VAL A 133 1.05 7.98 -11.09
CA VAL A 133 2.36 7.94 -10.44
C VAL A 133 2.34 6.93 -9.29
N GLY A 134 3.24 5.95 -9.35
CA GLY A 134 3.47 5.00 -8.26
C GLY A 134 4.22 5.66 -7.11
N LEU A 135 3.74 5.45 -5.89
CA LEU A 135 4.38 5.97 -4.68
C LEU A 135 5.40 5.01 -4.10
N SER A 136 5.42 3.75 -4.55
CA SER A 136 6.39 2.73 -4.16
C SER A 136 6.53 1.66 -5.25
N ASP A 137 7.52 0.78 -5.08
CA ASP A 137 7.69 -0.39 -5.96
C ASP A 137 6.49 -1.35 -5.88
N GLY A 138 5.79 -1.37 -4.74
CA GLY A 138 4.56 -2.17 -4.52
C GLY A 138 3.29 -1.55 -5.12
N ALA A 139 3.38 -0.41 -5.81
CA ALA A 139 2.22 0.28 -6.38
C ALA A 139 1.58 -0.45 -7.59
N HIS A 140 2.22 -1.52 -8.10
CA HIS A 140 1.72 -2.34 -9.22
C HIS A 140 1.26 -1.51 -10.45
N THR A 141 2.00 -0.43 -10.74
CA THR A 141 1.65 0.49 -11.85
C THR A 141 1.60 -0.18 -13.21
N ASP A 142 2.39 -1.24 -13.42
CA ASP A 142 2.43 -2.02 -14.65
C ASP A 142 1.13 -2.82 -14.86
N ILE A 143 0.53 -3.35 -13.79
CA ILE A 143 -0.76 -4.04 -13.82
C ILE A 143 -1.86 -3.02 -14.13
N LEU A 144 -1.93 -1.92 -13.37
CA LEU A 144 -2.91 -0.87 -13.61
C LEU A 144 -2.82 -0.31 -15.03
N ARG A 145 -1.60 -0.07 -15.54
CA ARG A 145 -1.41 0.43 -16.90
C ARG A 145 -2.03 -0.49 -17.93
N ARG A 146 -1.81 -1.79 -17.79
CA ARG A 146 -2.34 -2.80 -18.75
C ARG A 146 -3.85 -2.95 -18.65
N SER A 147 -4.39 -3.09 -17.45
CA SER A 147 -5.83 -3.29 -17.25
C SER A 147 -6.64 -2.04 -17.63
N ALA A 148 -6.14 -0.87 -17.29
CA ALA A 148 -6.79 0.40 -17.61
C ALA A 148 -6.56 0.87 -19.06
N GLY A 149 -5.59 0.28 -19.79
CA GLY A 149 -5.21 0.72 -21.16
C GLY A 149 -4.63 2.13 -21.16
N PHE A 150 -3.79 2.49 -20.16
CA PHE A 150 -2.99 3.70 -20.18
C PHE A 150 -1.74 3.53 -21.06
N SER A 151 -1.28 4.60 -21.71
CA SER A 151 -0.02 4.60 -22.44
C SER A 151 1.18 4.62 -21.50
N ASN A 152 2.37 4.26 -22.02
CA ASN A 152 3.61 4.27 -21.24
C ASN A 152 3.98 5.66 -20.72
N GLU A 153 3.60 6.70 -21.49
CA GLU A 153 3.90 8.10 -21.16
C GLU A 153 2.94 8.69 -20.11
N GLN A 154 1.89 7.95 -19.75
CA GLN A 154 0.95 8.37 -18.71
C GLN A 154 1.29 7.79 -17.34
N VAL A 155 2.22 6.82 -17.26
CA VAL A 155 2.47 6.08 -16.04
C VAL A 155 3.91 6.18 -15.63
N LEU A 156 4.16 6.73 -14.45
CA LEU A 156 5.45 6.79 -13.80
C LEU A 156 5.51 5.76 -12.67
N THR A 157 6.56 4.95 -12.68
CA THR A 157 6.83 3.97 -11.60
C THR A 157 7.42 4.63 -10.35
N ASN A 158 7.95 5.85 -10.51
CA ASN A 158 8.46 6.70 -9.43
C ASN A 158 8.23 8.17 -9.78
N TYR A 159 8.44 9.06 -8.83
CA TYR A 159 8.19 10.51 -8.96
C TYR A 159 9.45 11.35 -9.22
N TYR A 160 10.55 10.72 -9.63
CA TYR A 160 11.80 11.40 -10.01
C TYR A 160 12.23 11.05 -11.45
N PRO A 161 11.40 11.32 -12.47
CA PRO A 161 11.83 11.17 -13.85
C PRO A 161 12.83 12.27 -14.21
N ASP A 162 13.77 11.97 -15.11
CA ASP A 162 14.68 12.98 -15.63
C ASP A 162 13.95 13.96 -16.59
N GLY A 163 14.59 15.13 -16.84
CA GLY A 163 13.98 16.17 -17.66
C GLY A 163 13.74 15.74 -19.11
N LYS A 164 14.52 14.80 -19.65
CA LYS A 164 14.30 14.24 -20.99
C LYS A 164 13.01 13.43 -21.03
N LYS A 165 12.79 12.55 -20.03
CA LYS A 165 11.57 11.77 -19.92
C LYS A 165 10.34 12.66 -19.77
N LEU A 166 10.41 13.72 -18.96
CA LEU A 166 9.31 14.68 -18.80
C LEU A 166 8.96 15.38 -20.11
N LYS A 167 9.98 15.79 -20.89
CA LYS A 167 9.78 16.38 -22.19
C LYS A 167 9.14 15.39 -23.17
N ASP A 168 9.65 14.19 -23.27
CA ASP A 168 9.12 13.14 -24.14
C ASP A 168 7.64 12.84 -23.81
N MET A 169 7.29 12.75 -22.53
CA MET A 169 5.90 12.55 -22.09
C MET A 169 4.96 13.67 -22.56
N LEU A 170 5.37 14.92 -22.40
CA LEU A 170 4.56 16.04 -22.82
C LEU A 170 4.47 16.18 -24.34
N ASP A 171 5.56 15.91 -25.04
CA ASP A 171 5.59 15.93 -26.52
C ASP A 171 4.68 14.82 -27.11
N GLU A 172 4.69 13.60 -26.54
CA GLU A 172 3.79 12.51 -26.93
C GLU A 172 2.33 12.81 -26.58
N LEU A 173 2.05 13.47 -25.45
CA LEU A 173 0.72 13.95 -25.11
C LEU A 173 0.20 14.93 -26.18
N ARG A 174 1.03 15.87 -26.62
CA ARG A 174 0.68 16.92 -27.59
C ARG A 174 0.48 16.40 -29.01
N LYS A 175 1.09 15.28 -29.38
CA LYS A 175 0.92 14.63 -30.69
C LYS A 175 -0.34 13.76 -30.76
N ASP A 176 -0.98 13.46 -29.65
CA ASP A 176 -2.11 12.56 -29.61
C ASP A 176 -3.33 13.13 -30.34
N ASP A 177 -3.87 12.36 -31.28
CA ASP A 177 -5.00 12.77 -32.09
C ASP A 177 -6.26 13.11 -31.29
N LYS A 178 -6.44 12.48 -30.15
CA LYS A 178 -7.56 12.75 -29.23
C LYS A 178 -7.52 14.17 -28.65
N LEU A 179 -6.34 14.79 -28.60
CA LEU A 179 -6.12 16.10 -27.99
C LEU A 179 -5.97 17.23 -29.01
N LYS A 180 -6.15 16.98 -30.30
CA LYS A 180 -6.00 17.99 -31.37
C LYS A 180 -6.88 19.22 -31.22
N SER A 181 -8.02 19.10 -30.52
CA SER A 181 -8.90 20.23 -30.22
C SER A 181 -8.39 21.14 -29.11
N ILE A 182 -7.33 20.75 -28.40
CA ILE A 182 -6.74 21.49 -27.29
C ILE A 182 -5.46 22.16 -27.79
N GLU A 183 -5.40 23.49 -27.76
CA GLU A 183 -4.26 24.28 -28.30
C GLU A 183 -2.92 23.91 -27.61
N LYS A 184 -2.94 23.76 -26.29
CA LYS A 184 -1.77 23.39 -25.49
C LYS A 184 -2.14 22.31 -24.48
N PRO A 185 -2.09 21.01 -24.89
CA PRO A 185 -2.38 19.92 -23.96
C PRO A 185 -1.36 19.81 -22.82
N TYR A 186 -1.89 19.57 -21.62
CA TYR A 186 -1.15 19.24 -20.39
C TYR A 186 -1.84 18.08 -19.69
N PHE A 187 -1.13 17.44 -18.76
CA PHE A 187 -1.80 16.52 -17.84
C PHE A 187 -2.69 17.33 -16.88
N ARG A 188 -3.92 16.88 -16.69
CA ARG A 188 -4.97 17.63 -15.97
C ARG A 188 -5.28 17.02 -14.59
N ARG A 189 -5.15 15.71 -14.47
CA ARG A 189 -5.47 14.98 -13.26
C ARG A 189 -4.35 14.00 -12.90
N ILE A 190 -3.98 13.94 -11.65
CA ILE A 190 -2.89 13.10 -11.16
C ILE A 190 -3.44 12.04 -10.23
N PHE A 191 -3.17 10.78 -10.55
CA PHE A 191 -3.50 9.64 -9.73
C PHE A 191 -2.23 9.11 -9.07
N LEU A 192 -2.11 9.30 -7.75
CA LEU A 192 -1.03 8.78 -6.94
C LEU A 192 -1.46 7.44 -6.35
N ILE A 193 -0.76 6.36 -6.68
CA ILE A 193 -1.19 5.01 -6.30
C ILE A 193 -0.18 4.31 -5.41
N ASP A 194 -0.69 3.53 -4.45
CA ASP A 194 0.10 2.57 -3.66
C ASP A 194 -0.77 1.37 -3.25
N ASP A 195 -0.11 0.27 -2.89
CA ASP A 195 -0.78 -0.98 -2.53
C ASP A 195 -1.39 -0.94 -1.13
N PHE A 196 -0.65 -0.45 -0.13
CA PHE A 196 -1.04 -0.58 1.27
C PHE A 196 -0.59 0.61 2.13
N THR A 197 -1.45 0.99 3.08
CA THR A 197 -1.08 1.88 4.18
C THR A 197 -1.88 1.60 5.45
N ALA A 198 -1.24 1.65 6.62
CA ALA A 198 -1.92 1.42 7.90
C ALA A 198 -1.85 2.62 8.85
N SER A 199 -0.70 3.28 9.00
CA SER A 199 -0.57 4.48 9.85
C SER A 199 -0.61 5.80 9.07
N GLY A 200 -0.41 5.75 7.75
CA GLY A 200 -0.24 6.95 6.91
C GLY A 200 1.12 7.65 7.06
N LYS A 201 1.90 7.37 8.09
CA LYS A 201 3.13 8.12 8.44
C LYS A 201 4.26 8.01 7.43
N SER A 202 4.31 6.95 6.62
CA SER A 202 5.26 6.84 5.50
C SER A 202 4.91 7.76 4.33
N PHE A 203 3.63 8.15 4.22
CA PHE A 203 3.14 9.02 3.17
C PHE A 203 3.28 10.49 3.50
N ILE A 204 2.84 10.89 4.69
CA ILE A 204 3.09 12.24 5.22
C ILE A 204 3.04 12.24 6.74
N ARG A 205 3.97 12.97 7.37
CA ARG A 205 4.02 13.21 8.81
C ARG A 205 4.76 14.48 9.13
N TYR A 206 4.40 15.12 10.20
CA TYR A 206 5.20 16.18 10.83
C TYR A 206 6.18 15.56 11.83
N ASP A 207 7.42 16.01 11.81
CA ASP A 207 8.46 15.61 12.75
C ASP A 207 8.75 16.78 13.70
N GLU A 208 8.23 16.67 14.91
CA GLU A 208 8.36 17.70 15.94
C GLU A 208 9.83 17.99 16.32
N SER A 209 10.73 16.98 16.20
CA SER A 209 12.12 17.11 16.56
C SER A 209 12.89 18.10 15.69
N ASN A 210 12.50 18.25 14.43
CA ASN A 210 13.14 19.15 13.46
C ASN A 210 12.19 20.17 12.83
N GLY A 211 10.92 20.17 13.20
CA GLY A 211 9.91 21.10 12.70
C GLY A 211 9.58 20.95 11.21
N LYS A 212 9.73 19.76 10.63
CA LYS A 212 9.57 19.53 9.19
C LYS A 212 8.60 18.41 8.87
N TYR A 213 7.93 18.56 7.72
CA TYR A 213 7.16 17.48 7.13
C TYR A 213 8.07 16.51 6.37
N HIS A 214 7.75 15.23 6.44
CA HIS A 214 8.42 14.13 5.74
C HIS A 214 7.40 13.19 5.11
N GLY A 215 7.84 12.41 4.11
CA GLY A 215 7.04 11.35 3.50
C GLY A 215 6.96 11.44 1.98
N LYS A 216 6.35 10.41 1.38
CA LYS A 216 6.25 10.27 -0.08
C LYS A 216 5.38 11.38 -0.70
N LEU A 217 4.24 11.70 -0.07
CA LEU A 217 3.32 12.73 -0.57
C LEU A 217 3.93 14.13 -0.50
N LYS A 218 4.64 14.44 0.60
CA LYS A 218 5.39 15.71 0.69
C LYS A 218 6.34 15.87 -0.48
N LYS A 219 7.12 14.84 -0.78
CA LYS A 219 8.11 14.89 -1.86
C LYS A 219 7.47 15.10 -3.25
N ILE A 220 6.40 14.34 -3.55
CA ILE A 220 5.76 14.48 -4.86
C ILE A 220 5.00 15.80 -5.01
N ILE A 221 4.40 16.32 -3.94
CA ILE A 221 3.75 17.62 -3.97
C ILE A 221 4.76 18.74 -4.18
N ASP A 222 5.94 18.64 -3.59
CA ASP A 222 7.04 19.56 -3.87
C ASP A 222 7.40 19.55 -5.36
N GLU A 223 7.55 18.37 -5.97
CA GLU A 223 7.81 18.21 -7.40
C GLU A 223 6.69 18.79 -8.29
N LEU A 224 5.45 18.69 -7.88
CA LEU A 224 4.29 19.21 -8.61
C LEU A 224 4.11 20.71 -8.45
N CYS A 225 4.48 21.28 -7.31
CA CYS A 225 4.26 22.69 -6.98
C CYS A 225 5.47 23.58 -7.19
N THR A 226 6.68 23.01 -7.17
CA THR A 226 7.93 23.75 -7.39
C THR A 226 8.10 24.02 -8.89
N ARG A 227 8.21 25.27 -9.26
CA ARG A 227 8.54 25.70 -10.63
C ARG A 227 10.05 25.86 -10.74
N GLY A 228 10.71 24.87 -11.34
CA GLY A 228 12.15 24.93 -11.54
C GLY A 228 12.51 25.67 -12.82
N TYR A 229 12.88 26.95 -12.71
CA TYR A 229 13.77 27.59 -13.66
C TYR A 229 15.11 27.75 -12.95
N VAL A 230 16.03 26.83 -13.17
CA VAL A 230 17.38 26.94 -12.63
C VAL A 230 18.31 27.42 -13.76
N GLY A 231 18.63 28.73 -13.72
CA GLY A 231 19.69 29.32 -14.53
C GLY A 231 19.34 29.64 -15.98
N LYS A 232 20.34 30.10 -16.76
CA LYS A 232 20.24 30.47 -18.18
C LYS A 232 19.96 29.30 -19.12
N GLU A 233 20.18 28.07 -18.66
CA GLU A 233 19.76 26.83 -19.33
C GLU A 233 18.46 26.36 -18.64
N GLN A 234 17.36 26.33 -19.41
CA GLN A 234 16.04 25.85 -18.94
C GLN A 234 16.14 24.33 -18.68
N LYS A 235 16.64 23.93 -17.51
CA LYS A 235 16.59 22.55 -17.09
C LYS A 235 15.17 22.21 -16.62
N ILE A 236 14.54 21.23 -17.28
CA ILE A 236 13.30 20.60 -16.85
C ILE A 236 13.69 19.64 -15.73
N GLU A 237 13.32 19.94 -14.49
CA GLU A 237 13.74 19.17 -13.33
C GLU A 237 12.56 18.67 -12.48
N HIS A 238 11.34 19.21 -12.69
CA HIS A 238 10.19 18.94 -11.83
C HIS A 238 8.94 18.46 -12.60
N LEU A 239 8.14 17.62 -11.95
CA LEU A 239 6.85 17.14 -12.49
C LEU A 239 5.88 18.29 -12.87
N SER A 240 6.03 19.45 -12.25
CA SER A 240 5.26 20.66 -12.60
C SER A 240 5.33 21.03 -14.08
N TYR A 241 6.38 20.61 -14.80
CA TYR A 241 6.51 20.82 -16.25
C TYR A 241 5.38 20.16 -17.06
N LEU A 242 4.85 19.06 -16.56
CA LEU A 242 3.76 18.31 -17.22
C LEU A 242 2.38 18.98 -17.06
N LEU A 243 2.26 19.97 -16.17
CA LEU A 243 0.99 20.55 -15.73
C LEU A 243 0.77 21.94 -16.31
N ASN A 244 -0.50 22.30 -16.49
CA ASN A 244 -0.86 23.68 -16.84
C ASN A 244 -0.58 24.62 -15.64
N PRO A 245 0.33 25.61 -15.80
CA PRO A 245 0.70 26.53 -14.72
C PRO A 245 -0.45 27.43 -14.22
N GLU A 246 -1.50 27.62 -15.01
CA GLU A 246 -2.64 28.48 -14.69
C GLU A 246 -3.79 27.73 -14.01
N GLN A 247 -3.70 26.41 -13.91
CA GLN A 247 -4.76 25.58 -13.31
C GLN A 247 -4.37 25.07 -11.94
N LYS A 248 -5.39 24.85 -11.10
CA LYS A 248 -5.24 24.14 -9.83
C LYS A 248 -4.86 22.71 -10.07
N ILE A 249 -3.91 22.18 -9.29
CA ILE A 249 -3.43 20.82 -9.40
C ILE A 249 -4.46 19.90 -8.74
N GLN A 250 -5.00 18.95 -9.51
CA GLN A 250 -5.98 17.99 -9.07
C GLN A 250 -5.31 16.64 -8.80
N ILE A 251 -5.36 16.16 -7.56
CA ILE A 251 -4.69 14.95 -7.10
C ILE A 251 -5.70 13.98 -6.49
N ASP A 252 -5.71 12.75 -6.97
CA ASP A 252 -6.39 11.64 -6.31
C ASP A 252 -5.34 10.66 -5.78
N ILE A 253 -5.36 10.43 -4.47
CA ILE A 253 -4.48 9.51 -3.78
C ILE A 253 -5.25 8.20 -3.60
N LEU A 254 -4.74 7.11 -4.17
CA LEU A 254 -5.45 5.85 -4.24
C LEU A 254 -4.65 4.74 -3.56
N PHE A 255 -5.32 4.00 -2.69
CA PHE A 255 -4.77 2.81 -2.04
C PHE A 255 -5.60 1.58 -2.39
N CYS A 256 -4.92 0.47 -2.69
CA CYS A 256 -5.59 -0.82 -2.79
C CYS A 256 -6.19 -1.19 -1.43
N ILE A 257 -5.39 -1.06 -0.36
CA ILE A 257 -5.79 -1.36 1.01
C ILE A 257 -5.32 -0.24 1.94
N ALA A 258 -6.19 0.25 2.80
CA ALA A 258 -5.82 1.20 3.85
C ALA A 258 -6.71 1.05 5.09
N THR A 259 -6.24 1.53 6.24
CA THR A 259 -7.04 1.67 7.46
C THR A 259 -7.74 3.04 7.49
N GLU A 260 -8.84 3.16 8.25
CA GLU A 260 -9.47 4.46 8.53
C GLU A 260 -8.49 5.45 9.16
N ARG A 261 -7.68 4.96 10.11
CA ARG A 261 -6.63 5.74 10.77
C ARG A 261 -5.64 6.33 9.76
N ALA A 262 -5.18 5.53 8.78
CA ALA A 262 -4.26 6.02 7.76
C ALA A 262 -4.89 7.12 6.90
N LYS A 263 -6.15 6.94 6.49
CA LYS A 263 -6.89 7.92 5.71
C LYS A 263 -6.99 9.26 6.43
N THR A 264 -7.39 9.24 7.70
CA THR A 264 -7.50 10.45 8.54
C THR A 264 -6.13 11.09 8.73
N SER A 265 -5.12 10.31 9.14
CA SER A 265 -3.76 10.81 9.35
C SER A 265 -3.16 11.45 8.09
N ILE A 266 -3.34 10.85 6.92
CA ILE A 266 -2.85 11.40 5.65
C ILE A 266 -3.58 12.70 5.34
N LYS A 267 -4.90 12.73 5.48
CA LYS A 267 -5.70 13.92 5.18
C LYS A 267 -5.28 15.10 6.06
N ASP A 268 -5.24 14.92 7.36
CA ASP A 268 -4.94 15.98 8.32
C ASP A 268 -3.52 16.53 8.12
N ASN A 269 -2.52 15.64 8.04
CA ASN A 269 -1.12 16.07 7.82
C ASN A 269 -0.91 16.73 6.45
N LEU A 270 -1.65 16.32 5.42
CA LEU A 270 -1.54 16.91 4.09
C LEU A 270 -2.20 18.29 4.04
N ASP A 271 -3.38 18.45 4.64
CA ASP A 271 -4.05 19.75 4.79
C ASP A 271 -3.15 20.75 5.55
N ASP A 272 -2.53 20.31 6.65
CA ASP A 272 -1.65 21.16 7.45
C ASP A 272 -0.35 21.47 6.70
N TYR A 273 0.21 20.50 5.97
CA TYR A 273 1.37 20.74 5.12
C TYR A 273 1.08 21.79 4.06
N LEU A 274 -0.01 21.64 3.30
CA LEU A 274 -0.38 22.61 2.25
C LEU A 274 -0.60 24.02 2.80
N LYS A 275 -1.23 24.16 3.97
CA LYS A 275 -1.35 25.45 4.67
C LYS A 275 0.01 26.02 5.05
N SER A 276 0.90 25.19 5.60
CA SER A 276 2.22 25.64 6.07
C SER A 276 3.11 26.21 4.97
N VAL A 277 2.94 25.74 3.73
CA VAL A 277 3.68 26.20 2.54
C VAL A 277 2.89 27.16 1.64
N GLY A 278 1.65 27.52 2.01
CA GLY A 278 0.80 28.43 1.24
C GLY A 278 0.29 27.86 -0.08
N TRP A 279 0.08 26.55 -0.17
CA TRP A 279 -0.39 25.85 -1.38
C TRP A 279 -1.82 25.31 -1.30
N GLN A 280 -2.56 25.64 -0.23
CA GLN A 280 -3.94 25.19 -0.03
C GLN A 280 -4.89 25.60 -1.19
N ASP A 281 -4.61 26.71 -1.87
CA ASP A 281 -5.38 27.18 -3.01
C ASP A 281 -4.86 26.65 -4.36
N LYS A 282 -3.65 26.09 -4.37
CA LYS A 282 -3.00 25.54 -5.58
C LYS A 282 -3.28 24.08 -5.80
N VAL A 283 -3.49 23.33 -4.72
CA VAL A 283 -3.67 21.86 -4.74
C VAL A 283 -5.04 21.53 -4.21
N GLU A 284 -5.72 20.64 -4.91
CA GLU A 284 -6.92 19.97 -4.42
C GLU A 284 -6.66 18.46 -4.43
N PHE A 285 -7.01 17.79 -3.35
CA PHE A 285 -6.77 16.36 -3.27
C PHE A 285 -7.96 15.58 -2.69
N ASN A 286 -8.06 14.32 -3.10
CA ASN A 286 -8.99 13.34 -2.55
C ASN A 286 -8.25 12.04 -2.23
N ILE A 287 -8.77 11.28 -1.26
CA ILE A 287 -8.20 9.99 -0.87
C ILE A 287 -9.24 8.91 -1.14
N HIS A 288 -8.86 7.91 -1.92
CA HIS A 288 -9.70 6.79 -2.33
C HIS A 288 -9.07 5.48 -1.85
N ILE A 289 -9.90 4.58 -1.35
CA ILE A 289 -9.50 3.27 -0.86
C ILE A 289 -10.40 2.23 -1.52
N VAL A 290 -9.82 1.15 -2.05
CA VAL A 290 -10.61 0.05 -2.61
C VAL A 290 -11.09 -0.85 -1.49
N GLN A 291 -10.16 -1.34 -0.66
CA GLN A 291 -10.47 -2.17 0.51
C GLN A 291 -10.09 -1.44 1.79
N LEU A 292 -11.10 -1.04 2.53
CA LEU A 292 -10.91 -0.42 3.84
C LEU A 292 -10.73 -1.51 4.90
N LEU A 293 -9.70 -1.36 5.73
CA LEU A 293 -9.54 -2.12 6.97
C LEU A 293 -10.11 -1.28 8.12
N GLU A 294 -11.22 -1.74 8.65
CA GLU A 294 -11.90 -1.07 9.76
C GLU A 294 -11.07 -1.10 11.04
N ASP A 295 -11.20 -0.09 11.88
CA ASP A 295 -10.52 0.00 13.18
C ASP A 295 -10.86 -1.18 14.11
N LYS A 296 -12.00 -1.84 13.88
CA LYS A 296 -12.39 -3.04 14.60
C LYS A 296 -11.32 -4.12 14.53
N LEU A 297 -10.65 -4.32 13.38
CA LEU A 297 -9.60 -5.32 13.22
C LEU A 297 -8.45 -5.12 14.22
N SER A 298 -8.00 -3.87 14.38
CA SER A 298 -6.98 -3.50 15.36
C SER A 298 -7.48 -3.59 16.80
N ASN A 299 -8.71 -3.13 17.04
CA ASN A 299 -9.32 -3.13 18.36
C ASN A 299 -9.58 -4.55 18.89
N ASP A 300 -10.01 -5.47 18.05
CA ASP A 300 -10.20 -6.89 18.39
C ASP A 300 -8.87 -7.55 18.81
N ILE A 301 -7.74 -7.16 18.21
CA ILE A 301 -6.41 -7.60 18.64
C ILE A 301 -6.02 -6.98 19.99
N LYS A 302 -6.17 -5.66 20.15
CA LYS A 302 -5.78 -4.94 21.36
C LYS A 302 -6.61 -5.32 22.59
N SER A 303 -7.84 -5.72 22.39
CA SER A 303 -8.76 -6.15 23.47
C SER A 303 -8.63 -7.63 23.83
N ASP A 304 -7.91 -8.42 23.03
CA ASP A 304 -7.65 -9.83 23.31
C ASP A 304 -6.53 -9.97 24.35
N ASN A 305 -6.90 -10.05 25.61
CA ASN A 305 -5.96 -10.09 26.70
C ASN A 305 -4.99 -11.29 26.65
N ASP A 306 -5.44 -12.44 26.16
CA ASP A 306 -4.61 -13.63 26.10
C ASP A 306 -3.58 -13.51 24.98
N LEU A 307 -3.99 -13.09 23.81
CA LEU A 307 -3.08 -12.77 22.71
C LEU A 307 -2.08 -11.67 23.09
N VAL A 308 -2.53 -10.57 23.73
CA VAL A 308 -1.65 -9.47 24.16
C VAL A 308 -0.61 -9.93 25.18
N LYS A 309 -0.95 -10.82 26.09
CA LYS A 309 0.05 -11.42 27.01
C LYS A 309 1.12 -12.20 26.25
N ILE A 310 0.73 -12.95 25.21
CA ILE A 310 1.66 -13.73 24.40
C ILE A 310 2.60 -12.83 23.62
N ILE A 311 2.07 -11.86 22.85
CA ILE A 311 2.87 -11.05 21.92
C ILE A 311 3.87 -10.12 22.61
N LYS A 312 3.66 -9.77 23.88
CA LYS A 312 4.56 -8.90 24.63
C LYS A 312 5.59 -9.62 25.50
N LYS A 313 5.57 -10.95 25.58
CA LYS A 313 6.59 -11.72 26.31
C LYS A 313 7.97 -11.49 25.70
N ASP A 314 9.01 -11.28 26.52
CA ASP A 314 10.39 -11.03 26.07
C ASP A 314 10.94 -12.12 25.14
N LYS A 315 10.45 -13.36 25.27
CA LYS A 315 10.81 -14.44 24.37
C LYS A 315 10.19 -14.29 22.98
N HIS A 316 8.97 -13.76 22.89
CA HIS A 316 8.20 -13.63 21.68
C HIS A 316 8.36 -12.26 21.01
N PHE A 317 9.04 -11.32 21.64
CA PHE A 317 9.32 -10.00 21.10
C PHE A 317 10.82 -9.70 21.13
N VAL A 318 11.38 -9.46 19.96
CA VAL A 318 12.81 -9.18 19.77
C VAL A 318 12.98 -7.73 19.37
N GLU A 319 13.28 -6.88 20.33
CA GLU A 319 13.33 -5.42 20.17
C GLU A 319 14.30 -5.00 19.07
N GLU A 320 15.48 -5.59 19.02
CA GLU A 320 16.54 -5.27 18.06
C GLU A 320 16.12 -5.56 16.59
N CYS A 321 15.24 -6.54 16.41
CA CYS A 321 14.70 -6.90 15.12
C CYS A 321 13.58 -5.94 14.67
N VAL A 322 12.76 -5.48 15.62
CA VAL A 322 11.57 -4.69 15.36
C VAL A 322 11.87 -3.21 15.32
N ILE A 323 12.66 -2.70 16.26
CA ILE A 323 12.92 -1.26 16.45
C ILE A 323 14.07 -0.79 15.57
N SER A 324 13.78 -0.45 14.33
CA SER A 324 14.68 0.24 13.40
C SER A 324 14.66 1.76 13.60
N LYS A 325 15.57 2.49 12.92
CA LYS A 325 15.57 3.97 12.94
C LYS A 325 14.24 4.57 12.49
N SER A 326 13.56 3.93 11.54
CA SER A 326 12.24 4.36 11.06
C SER A 326 11.13 4.11 12.08
N TYR A 327 11.32 3.16 12.99
CA TYR A 327 10.34 2.83 14.02
C TYR A 327 10.17 3.97 15.06
N LYS A 328 11.22 4.75 15.27
CA LYS A 328 11.24 5.91 16.21
C LYS A 328 10.28 7.03 15.82
N VAL A 329 9.75 7.01 14.62
CA VAL A 329 8.81 8.02 14.09
C VAL A 329 7.36 7.73 14.45
N GLY A 330 7.03 6.47 14.77
CA GLY A 330 5.70 6.04 15.19
C GLY A 330 5.48 6.21 16.71
N LYS A 331 4.25 5.95 17.17
CA LYS A 331 3.97 5.72 18.58
C LYS A 331 4.59 4.39 19.00
N ASN A 332 5.37 4.36 20.08
CA ASN A 332 6.22 3.23 20.44
C ASN A 332 6.05 2.77 21.90
N ASP A 333 4.96 3.13 22.55
CA ASP A 333 4.69 2.73 23.93
C ASP A 333 4.47 1.20 24.03
N SER A 334 3.96 0.60 22.94
CA SER A 334 3.71 -0.83 22.82
C SER A 334 4.23 -1.38 21.49
N PRO A 335 5.56 -1.48 21.29
CA PRO A 335 6.17 -1.87 20.01
C PRO A 335 5.81 -3.28 19.55
N TRP A 336 5.41 -4.17 20.43
CA TRP A 336 4.87 -5.49 20.12
C TRP A 336 3.52 -5.46 19.35
N LEU A 337 2.86 -4.29 19.30
CA LEU A 337 1.67 -4.05 18.47
C LEU A 337 2.00 -3.62 17.03
N GLY A 338 3.28 -3.66 16.65
CA GLY A 338 3.72 -3.22 15.33
C GLY A 338 3.89 -1.71 15.21
N PHE A 339 4.41 -1.26 14.06
CA PHE A 339 4.71 0.15 13.85
C PHE A 339 3.49 1.03 14.08
N ASP A 340 3.68 2.09 14.88
CA ASP A 340 2.65 3.05 15.27
C ASP A 340 1.45 2.39 15.98
N GLU A 341 1.67 1.26 16.66
CA GLU A 341 0.65 0.47 17.37
C GLU A 341 -0.59 0.14 16.51
N CYS A 342 -0.38 -0.15 15.23
CA CYS A 342 -1.48 -0.47 14.33
C CYS A 342 -2.13 -1.82 14.63
N ALA A 343 -1.43 -2.75 15.30
CA ALA A 343 -1.90 -4.05 15.75
C ALA A 343 -2.63 -4.86 14.65
N LEU A 344 -2.06 -4.91 13.45
CA LEU A 344 -2.70 -5.58 12.33
C LEU A 344 -2.28 -7.05 12.23
N PRO A 345 -3.21 -7.98 12.02
CA PRO A 345 -2.92 -9.37 11.69
C PRO A 345 -2.82 -9.56 10.16
N VAL A 346 -2.11 -8.66 9.46
CA VAL A 346 -2.12 -8.58 7.98
C VAL A 346 -0.78 -9.01 7.41
N VAL A 347 -0.82 -9.87 6.40
CA VAL A 347 0.33 -10.29 5.58
C VAL A 347 0.00 -10.02 4.11
N LEU A 348 0.90 -9.38 3.40
CA LEU A 348 0.83 -9.24 1.94
C LEU A 348 1.78 -10.26 1.31
N ALA A 349 1.38 -10.92 0.22
CA ALA A 349 2.19 -11.98 -0.38
C ALA A 349 3.63 -11.56 -0.70
N HIS A 350 3.85 -10.32 -1.10
CA HIS A 350 5.18 -9.81 -1.45
C HIS A 350 6.04 -9.42 -0.23
N ASN A 351 5.44 -9.09 0.92
CA ASN A 351 6.13 -8.81 2.19
C ASN A 351 5.15 -8.50 3.32
N THR A 352 5.49 -8.81 4.57
CA THR A 352 4.65 -8.43 5.71
C THR A 352 4.88 -6.95 6.07
N PRO A 353 3.82 -6.14 6.22
CA PRO A 353 3.95 -4.75 6.67
C PRO A 353 4.50 -4.67 8.10
N ASN A 354 5.33 -3.66 8.40
CA ASN A 354 5.80 -3.43 9.77
C ASN A 354 4.71 -2.94 10.74
N ASN A 355 3.56 -2.55 10.22
CA ASN A 355 2.36 -2.22 11.01
C ASN A 355 1.65 -3.47 11.54
N SER A 356 1.99 -4.64 11.02
CA SER A 356 1.49 -5.92 11.51
C SER A 356 2.21 -6.33 12.79
N LEU A 357 1.57 -7.20 13.56
CA LEU A 357 2.12 -7.73 14.82
C LEU A 357 3.50 -8.34 14.59
N PRO A 358 4.55 -7.94 15.32
CA PRO A 358 5.90 -8.46 15.18
C PRO A 358 6.00 -9.98 15.30
N ILE A 359 5.18 -10.61 16.14
CA ILE A 359 5.14 -12.07 16.30
C ILE A 359 4.91 -12.81 14.96
N ILE A 360 4.30 -12.14 13.96
CA ILE A 360 4.06 -12.71 12.63
C ILE A 360 5.32 -12.67 11.76
N TRP A 361 6.14 -11.59 11.86
CA TRP A 361 7.12 -11.24 10.82
C TRP A 361 8.55 -11.01 11.29
N GLN A 362 8.80 -10.86 12.59
CA GLN A 362 10.17 -10.71 13.09
C GLN A 362 11.01 -11.96 12.78
N ASP A 363 12.28 -11.78 12.47
CA ASP A 363 13.20 -12.87 12.15
C ASP A 363 14.52 -12.62 12.84
N ALA A 364 14.77 -13.34 13.92
CA ALA A 364 15.93 -13.26 14.77
C ALA A 364 16.38 -14.65 15.22
N GLU A 365 17.61 -14.81 15.71
CA GLU A 365 18.14 -16.11 16.14
C GLU A 365 17.27 -16.82 17.20
N ARG A 366 16.61 -16.06 18.08
CA ARG A 366 15.80 -16.61 19.18
C ARG A 366 14.30 -16.72 18.87
N PHE A 367 13.83 -16.12 17.77
CA PHE A 367 12.42 -16.16 17.37
C PHE A 367 12.24 -15.95 15.88
N HIS A 368 11.56 -16.88 15.21
CA HIS A 368 11.30 -16.83 13.77
C HIS A 368 9.81 -16.60 13.51
N GLY A 369 9.49 -15.48 12.89
CA GLY A 369 8.12 -15.17 12.49
C GLY A 369 7.57 -16.13 11.45
N LEU A 370 6.25 -16.34 11.49
CA LEU A 370 5.58 -17.22 10.55
C LEU A 370 5.72 -16.74 9.08
N PHE A 371 5.72 -15.42 8.86
CA PHE A 371 5.91 -14.76 7.57
C PHE A 371 7.04 -13.71 7.69
N PRO A 372 8.31 -14.14 7.65
CA PRO A 372 9.46 -13.27 7.91
C PRO A 372 9.49 -12.07 6.98
N ARG A 373 9.71 -10.88 7.54
CA ARG A 373 9.78 -9.64 6.78
C ARG A 373 11.23 -9.34 6.39
N ILE A 374 11.43 -8.98 5.12
CA ILE A 374 12.70 -8.39 4.69
C ILE A 374 12.59 -6.87 4.82
N SER A 375 13.42 -6.29 5.68
CA SER A 375 13.55 -4.85 5.80
C SER A 375 14.22 -4.28 4.57
N ARG A 376 13.68 -3.18 4.03
CA ARG A 376 14.40 -2.37 3.05
C ARG A 376 15.40 -1.52 3.82
N HIS A 377 16.67 -1.68 3.51
CA HIS A 377 17.75 -0.89 4.13
C HIS A 377 17.87 0.48 3.50
#